data_15df255270f1275a98d801be2a8944d4
#
_entry.id   15df255270f1275a98d801be2a8944d4
#
_cell.length_a   1.000
_cell.length_b   1.000
_cell.length_c   1.000
_cell.angle_alpha   90.00
_cell.angle_beta   90.00
_cell.angle_gamma   90.00
#
_symmetry.space_group_name_H-M   'P 1'
#
loop_
_entity.id
_entity.type
_entity.pdbx_description
1 polymer ?
#
loop_
_entity_poly.entity_id
_entity_poly.type
_entity_poly.pdbx_seq_one_letter_code
_entity_poly.pdbx_strand_id
1 'polypeptide(L)'
;MSCNLVLGDFAADLLRQLLGPYADIRIHQDDLALGPLNDIDHVYPAARIQFWNEVFPLSSFDFSDALPAGNAQLAALPEDLTFWAGTSCGEALLLRRLAWWRYQKGQSFKLTMPDTTGADSYIAGQVPLSLIGPEQIESASSELIPPAQLHKLAQEWQALTQQTSMFRGWNGETFQHLDASTLDSEMLDLISDNYLPCRQIALLWMQSAKGFFRSDVLAMWRLRSLAAQGKIEMESHPDQHDLFAFKVRKK
;
A
#
# COMPACT_ATOMS: atom_id res chain seq x y z
N MET A 1 -18.91 -4.66 -20.81
CA MET A 1 -18.49 -5.32 -19.54
C MET A 1 -17.94 -4.23 -18.65
N SER A 2 -18.34 -4.21 -17.39
CA SER A 2 -17.83 -3.25 -16.41
C SER A 2 -16.37 -3.57 -16.09
N CYS A 3 -15.52 -2.56 -16.04
CA CYS A 3 -14.14 -2.69 -15.59
C CYS A 3 -14.09 -2.69 -14.05
N ASN A 4 -13.32 -3.57 -13.47
CA ASN A 4 -13.15 -3.69 -12.02
C ASN A 4 -11.73 -3.31 -11.63
N LEU A 5 -11.57 -2.37 -10.71
CA LEU A 5 -10.27 -1.97 -10.15
C LEU A 5 -10.13 -2.48 -8.73
N VAL A 6 -8.96 -3.02 -8.41
CA VAL A 6 -8.59 -3.50 -7.06
C VAL A 6 -7.17 -3.10 -6.70
N LEU A 7 -6.86 -3.18 -5.41
CA LEU A 7 -5.50 -3.05 -4.89
C LEU A 7 -4.88 -4.44 -4.67
N GLY A 8 -3.82 -4.74 -5.41
CA GLY A 8 -3.00 -5.93 -5.25
C GLY A 8 -3.55 -7.20 -5.89
N ASP A 9 -2.65 -8.16 -6.10
CA ASP A 9 -2.92 -9.40 -6.83
C ASP A 9 -3.87 -10.33 -6.08
N PHE A 10 -3.78 -10.43 -4.75
CA PHE A 10 -4.66 -11.29 -3.96
C PHE A 10 -6.14 -10.87 -4.07
N ALA A 11 -6.42 -9.56 -4.06
CA ALA A 11 -7.77 -9.06 -4.29
C ALA A 11 -8.24 -9.33 -5.72
N ALA A 12 -7.35 -9.23 -6.71
CA ALA A 12 -7.67 -9.55 -8.09
C ALA A 12 -7.99 -11.03 -8.30
N ASP A 13 -7.22 -11.92 -7.67
CA ASP A 13 -7.46 -13.37 -7.75
C ASP A 13 -8.77 -13.76 -7.11
N LEU A 14 -9.12 -13.15 -5.99
CA LEU A 14 -10.40 -13.32 -5.33
C LEU A 14 -11.56 -12.89 -6.24
N LEU A 15 -11.48 -11.72 -6.88
CA LEU A 15 -12.51 -11.27 -7.81
C LEU A 15 -12.58 -12.13 -9.09
N ARG A 16 -11.47 -12.66 -9.59
CA ARG A 16 -11.49 -13.60 -10.72
C ARG A 16 -12.25 -14.89 -10.41
N GLN A 17 -12.12 -15.38 -9.18
CA GLN A 17 -12.88 -16.55 -8.73
C GLN A 17 -14.38 -16.28 -8.69
N LEU A 18 -14.80 -15.08 -8.30
CA LEU A 18 -16.20 -14.70 -8.14
C LEU A 18 -16.84 -14.22 -9.46
N LEU A 19 -16.19 -13.35 -10.19
CA LEU A 19 -16.73 -12.74 -11.41
C LEU A 19 -16.45 -13.56 -12.68
N GLY A 20 -15.61 -14.59 -12.56
CA GLY A 20 -15.19 -15.45 -13.65
C GLY A 20 -13.92 -14.97 -14.38
N PRO A 21 -13.31 -15.89 -15.17
CA PRO A 21 -11.99 -15.68 -15.76
C PRO A 21 -11.94 -14.60 -16.86
N TYR A 22 -13.10 -14.17 -17.37
CA TYR A 22 -13.20 -13.16 -18.43
C TYR A 22 -13.56 -11.77 -17.91
N ALA A 23 -13.64 -11.58 -16.57
CA ALA A 23 -13.89 -10.27 -15.99
C ALA A 23 -12.70 -9.32 -16.29
N ASP A 24 -13.01 -8.09 -16.72
CA ASP A 24 -11.97 -7.06 -16.87
C ASP A 24 -11.58 -6.55 -15.48
N ILE A 25 -10.45 -7.06 -14.96
CA ILE A 25 -9.93 -6.70 -13.66
C ILE A 25 -8.59 -5.97 -13.86
N ARG A 26 -8.54 -4.73 -13.37
CA ARG A 26 -7.34 -3.89 -13.34
C ARG A 26 -6.77 -3.88 -11.93
N ILE A 27 -5.45 -4.01 -11.84
CA ILE A 27 -4.75 -4.13 -10.56
C ILE A 27 -3.90 -2.88 -10.36
N HIS A 28 -4.09 -2.21 -9.23
CA HIS A 28 -3.15 -1.21 -8.75
C HIS A 28 -2.20 -1.90 -7.77
N GLN A 29 -0.89 -1.82 -8.02
CA GLN A 29 0.11 -2.54 -7.19
C GLN A 29 0.92 -1.63 -6.27
N ASP A 30 0.83 -0.32 -6.48
CA ASP A 30 1.62 0.64 -5.70
C ASP A 30 1.04 0.83 -4.29
N ASP A 31 1.82 0.55 -3.26
CA ASP A 31 1.43 0.78 -1.86
C ASP A 31 1.53 2.26 -1.51
N LEU A 32 0.40 2.95 -1.60
CA LEU A 32 0.29 4.38 -1.34
C LEU A 32 0.49 4.77 0.13
N ALA A 33 0.44 3.81 1.07
CA ALA A 33 0.71 4.07 2.48
C ALA A 33 2.20 4.36 2.74
N LEU A 34 3.08 3.97 1.81
CA LEU A 34 4.53 4.14 1.89
C LEU A 34 5.05 5.13 0.85
N GLY A 35 6.09 5.84 1.20
CA GLY A 35 6.86 6.70 0.30
C GLY A 35 6.21 8.05 -0.03
N PRO A 36 6.88 8.87 -0.85
CA PRO A 36 6.41 10.21 -1.23
C PRO A 36 5.19 10.15 -2.14
N LEU A 37 4.28 11.12 -2.00
CA LEU A 37 3.11 11.29 -2.87
C LEU A 37 3.17 12.57 -3.71
N ASN A 38 4.13 13.44 -3.49
CA ASN A 38 4.18 14.79 -4.07
C ASN A 38 4.27 14.82 -5.61
N ASP A 39 4.82 13.78 -6.24
CA ASP A 39 4.93 13.67 -7.70
C ASP A 39 4.21 12.44 -8.29
N ILE A 40 3.47 11.71 -7.46
CA ILE A 40 2.93 10.39 -7.80
C ILE A 40 2.02 10.39 -9.04
N ASP A 41 1.33 11.49 -9.31
CA ASP A 41 0.43 11.64 -10.46
C ASP A 41 1.10 12.30 -11.68
N HIS A 42 2.40 12.57 -11.62
CA HIS A 42 3.17 13.00 -12.79
C HIS A 42 3.34 11.83 -13.77
N VAL A 43 3.55 12.17 -15.04
CA VAL A 43 3.86 11.17 -16.08
C VAL A 43 5.06 10.31 -15.70
N TYR A 44 6.06 10.93 -15.04
CA TYR A 44 7.24 10.27 -14.50
C TYR A 44 7.41 10.67 -13.02
N PRO A 45 6.99 9.82 -12.06
CA PRO A 45 7.03 10.12 -10.63
C PRO A 45 8.43 9.84 -10.05
N ALA A 46 9.38 10.73 -10.29
CA ALA A 46 10.80 10.52 -10.02
C ALA A 46 11.11 10.25 -8.54
N ALA A 47 10.49 11.00 -7.61
CA ALA A 47 10.70 10.80 -6.18
C ALA A 47 10.19 9.43 -5.71
N ARG A 48 9.07 8.98 -6.27
CA ARG A 48 8.51 7.68 -5.93
C ARG A 48 9.31 6.52 -6.54
N ILE A 49 9.81 6.67 -7.77
CA ILE A 49 10.73 5.71 -8.41
C ILE A 49 11.98 5.56 -7.56
N GLN A 50 12.61 6.68 -7.15
CA GLN A 50 13.77 6.65 -6.28
C GLN A 50 13.47 5.92 -4.97
N PHE A 51 12.35 6.23 -4.32
CA PHE A 51 11.92 5.57 -3.09
C PHE A 51 11.86 4.05 -3.24
N TRP A 52 11.17 3.54 -4.25
CA TRP A 52 11.06 2.11 -4.45
C TRP A 52 12.38 1.44 -4.82
N ASN A 53 13.27 2.10 -5.56
CA ASN A 53 14.63 1.62 -5.81
C ASN A 53 15.47 1.54 -4.52
N GLU A 54 15.26 2.43 -3.56
CA GLU A 54 15.90 2.33 -2.23
C GLU A 54 15.32 1.20 -1.39
N VAL A 55 14.01 0.97 -1.47
CA VAL A 55 13.33 -0.14 -0.77
C VAL A 55 13.76 -1.49 -1.34
N PHE A 56 13.91 -1.59 -2.66
CA PHE A 56 14.26 -2.81 -3.40
C PHE A 56 15.57 -2.66 -4.21
N PRO A 57 16.71 -2.45 -3.56
CA PRO A 57 17.96 -2.12 -4.27
C PRO A 57 18.52 -3.25 -5.16
N LEU A 58 18.04 -4.49 -4.97
CA LEU A 58 18.48 -5.67 -5.72
C LEU A 58 17.38 -6.22 -6.63
N SER A 59 16.28 -5.50 -6.76
CA SER A 59 15.16 -5.93 -7.62
C SER A 59 15.55 -5.86 -9.09
N SER A 60 15.17 -6.90 -9.84
CA SER A 60 15.13 -6.85 -11.30
C SER A 60 13.89 -6.11 -11.83
N PHE A 61 12.99 -5.70 -10.94
CA PHE A 61 11.78 -4.99 -11.29
C PHE A 61 12.10 -3.52 -11.59
N ASP A 62 11.70 -3.06 -12.77
CA ASP A 62 11.97 -1.69 -13.21
C ASP A 62 10.82 -0.76 -12.78
N PHE A 63 11.03 -0.04 -11.68
CA PHE A 63 10.08 0.95 -11.19
C PHE A 63 9.96 2.16 -12.10
N SER A 64 10.97 2.44 -12.94
CA SER A 64 10.94 3.55 -13.91
C SER A 64 9.97 3.31 -15.07
N ASP A 65 9.64 2.06 -15.35
CA ASP A 65 8.62 1.67 -16.31
C ASP A 65 7.27 1.40 -15.64
N ALA A 66 7.28 0.68 -14.51
CA ALA A 66 6.06 0.21 -13.86
C ALA A 66 5.18 1.32 -13.28
N LEU A 67 5.78 2.33 -12.62
CA LEU A 67 5.02 3.42 -12.01
C LEU A 67 4.38 4.34 -13.05
N PRO A 68 5.09 4.80 -14.11
CA PRO A 68 4.47 5.50 -15.23
C PRO A 68 3.36 4.69 -15.92
N ALA A 69 3.58 3.39 -16.14
CA ALA A 69 2.56 2.51 -16.72
C ALA A 69 1.31 2.41 -15.84
N GLY A 70 1.49 2.31 -14.50
CA GLY A 70 0.37 2.35 -13.53
C GLY A 70 -0.40 3.67 -13.60
N ASN A 71 0.28 4.80 -13.72
CA ASN A 71 -0.36 6.11 -13.91
C ASN A 71 -1.15 6.19 -15.23
N ALA A 72 -0.54 5.71 -16.32
CA ALA A 72 -1.22 5.64 -17.62
C ALA A 72 -2.45 4.73 -17.57
N GLN A 73 -2.39 3.61 -16.85
CA GLN A 73 -3.53 2.72 -16.63
C GLN A 73 -4.67 3.44 -15.90
N LEU A 74 -4.40 4.15 -14.80
CA LEU A 74 -5.42 4.93 -14.07
C LEU A 74 -6.03 6.02 -14.96
N ALA A 75 -5.20 6.68 -15.76
CA ALA A 75 -5.66 7.69 -16.71
C ALA A 75 -6.56 7.10 -17.82
N ALA A 76 -6.36 5.84 -18.21
CA ALA A 76 -7.07 5.17 -19.31
C ALA A 76 -8.28 4.32 -18.84
N LEU A 77 -8.63 4.33 -17.55
CA LEU A 77 -9.76 3.56 -17.05
C LEU A 77 -11.08 3.97 -17.75
N PRO A 78 -11.94 3.01 -18.17
CA PRO A 78 -13.19 3.29 -18.87
C PRO A 78 -14.22 3.95 -17.95
N GLU A 79 -15.28 4.52 -18.55
CA GLU A 79 -16.36 5.20 -17.79
C GLU A 79 -17.11 4.23 -16.86
N ASP A 80 -17.48 3.05 -17.37
CA ASP A 80 -18.13 2.02 -16.54
C ASP A 80 -17.08 1.28 -15.69
N LEU A 81 -16.79 1.86 -14.55
CA LEU A 81 -15.77 1.41 -13.60
C LEU A 81 -16.40 1.12 -12.24
N THR A 82 -16.03 -0.02 -11.67
CA THR A 82 -16.29 -0.37 -10.27
C THR A 82 -14.95 -0.49 -9.53
N PHE A 83 -14.76 0.27 -8.47
CA PHE A 83 -13.66 0.10 -7.54
C PHE A 83 -14.11 -0.78 -6.36
N TRP A 84 -13.40 -1.87 -6.15
CA TRP A 84 -13.62 -2.79 -5.04
C TRP A 84 -12.59 -2.53 -3.96
N ALA A 85 -13.06 -2.28 -2.74
CA ALA A 85 -12.20 -1.93 -1.61
C ALA A 85 -12.71 -2.55 -0.31
N GLY A 86 -11.77 -2.93 0.53
CA GLY A 86 -12.01 -3.12 1.97
C GLY A 86 -11.83 -1.80 2.71
N THR A 87 -11.32 -1.88 3.96
CA THR A 87 -11.12 -0.72 4.84
C THR A 87 -9.65 -0.43 5.13
N SER A 88 -8.71 -1.00 4.35
CA SER A 88 -7.27 -0.77 4.56
C SER A 88 -6.82 0.63 4.17
N CYS A 89 -5.68 1.06 4.73
CA CYS A 89 -5.06 2.34 4.41
C CYS A 89 -4.78 2.50 2.90
N GLY A 90 -4.21 1.46 2.28
CA GLY A 90 -3.90 1.48 0.84
C GLY A 90 -5.14 1.66 -0.03
N GLU A 91 -6.24 0.96 0.29
CA GLU A 91 -7.51 1.08 -0.44
C GLU A 91 -8.17 2.45 -0.20
N ALA A 92 -8.11 2.96 1.02
CA ALA A 92 -8.61 4.30 1.33
C ALA A 92 -7.85 5.40 0.58
N LEU A 93 -6.53 5.24 0.40
CA LEU A 93 -5.70 6.14 -0.41
C LEU A 93 -6.01 6.00 -1.91
N LEU A 94 -6.12 4.76 -2.41
CA LEU A 94 -6.45 4.50 -3.81
C LEU A 94 -7.83 5.03 -4.19
N LEU A 95 -8.81 4.93 -3.28
CA LEU A 95 -10.15 5.53 -3.46
C LEU A 95 -10.06 7.05 -3.72
N ARG A 96 -9.24 7.77 -2.96
CA ARG A 96 -9.04 9.22 -3.10
C ARG A 96 -8.28 9.57 -4.36
N ARG A 97 -7.25 8.80 -4.68
CA ARG A 97 -6.48 8.96 -5.92
C ARG A 97 -7.34 8.74 -7.15
N LEU A 98 -8.12 7.67 -7.15
CA LEU A 98 -9.07 7.38 -8.22
C LEU A 98 -10.12 8.49 -8.36
N ALA A 99 -10.68 8.96 -7.24
CA ALA A 99 -11.63 10.07 -7.24
C ALA A 99 -11.04 11.34 -7.86
N TRP A 100 -9.77 11.64 -7.58
CA TRP A 100 -9.08 12.78 -8.21
C TRP A 100 -8.96 12.60 -9.73
N TRP A 101 -8.51 11.44 -10.22
CA TRP A 101 -8.40 11.15 -11.65
C TRP A 101 -9.76 11.24 -12.36
N ARG A 102 -10.82 10.74 -11.72
CA ARG A 102 -12.18 10.78 -12.27
C ARG A 102 -12.79 12.19 -12.26
N TYR A 103 -12.57 12.93 -11.18
CA TYR A 103 -13.02 14.30 -11.05
C TYR A 103 -12.44 15.21 -12.15
N GLN A 104 -11.16 15.08 -12.48
CA GLN A 104 -10.52 15.83 -13.57
C GLN A 104 -11.17 15.59 -14.94
N LYS A 105 -11.82 14.48 -15.12
CA LYS A 105 -12.52 14.10 -16.36
C LYS A 105 -14.02 14.39 -16.32
N GLY A 106 -14.57 14.89 -15.23
CA GLY A 106 -16.01 15.03 -15.03
C GLY A 106 -16.75 13.68 -15.00
N GLN A 107 -16.07 12.60 -14.63
CA GLN A 107 -16.59 11.23 -14.56
C GLN A 107 -16.75 10.79 -13.11
N SER A 108 -17.65 9.83 -12.87
CA SER A 108 -17.76 9.14 -11.58
C SER A 108 -17.42 7.64 -11.76
N PHE A 109 -17.56 6.87 -10.69
CA PHE A 109 -17.37 5.42 -10.68
C PHE A 109 -18.22 4.79 -9.58
N LYS A 110 -18.43 3.47 -9.68
CA LYS A 110 -19.08 2.69 -8.63
C LYS A 110 -18.07 2.26 -7.60
N LEU A 111 -18.45 2.34 -6.33
CA LEU A 111 -17.67 1.80 -5.21
C LEU A 111 -18.40 0.59 -4.65
N THR A 112 -17.69 -0.50 -4.44
CA THR A 112 -18.17 -1.69 -3.75
C THR A 112 -17.29 -1.91 -2.52
N MET A 113 -17.91 -1.83 -1.34
CA MET A 113 -17.27 -2.13 -0.06
C MET A 113 -18.07 -3.25 0.62
N PRO A 114 -17.57 -4.50 0.58
CA PRO A 114 -18.21 -5.61 1.27
C PRO A 114 -18.23 -5.37 2.79
N ASP A 115 -19.18 -6.04 3.47
CA ASP A 115 -19.20 -6.06 4.93
C ASP A 115 -17.93 -6.74 5.47
N THR A 116 -17.26 -6.09 6.41
CA THR A 116 -16.03 -6.59 7.03
C THR A 116 -16.28 -7.26 8.38
N THR A 117 -17.54 -7.44 8.78
CA THR A 117 -17.90 -8.08 10.05
C THR A 117 -17.41 -9.53 10.08
N GLY A 118 -16.62 -9.86 11.10
CA GLY A 118 -16.06 -11.20 11.26
C GLY A 118 -14.87 -11.55 10.38
N ALA A 119 -14.42 -10.64 9.53
CA ALA A 119 -13.19 -10.85 8.76
C ALA A 119 -11.94 -10.69 9.65
N ASP A 120 -10.93 -11.50 9.37
CA ASP A 120 -9.64 -11.40 10.05
C ASP A 120 -8.97 -10.05 9.72
N SER A 121 -8.42 -9.41 10.74
CA SER A 121 -7.71 -8.15 10.58
C SER A 121 -6.38 -8.20 11.32
N TYR A 122 -5.29 -7.92 10.63
CA TYR A 122 -3.98 -7.75 11.26
C TYR A 122 -3.86 -6.42 12.02
N ILE A 123 -4.74 -5.46 11.70
CA ILE A 123 -4.79 -4.15 12.34
C ILE A 123 -6.25 -3.82 12.64
N ALA A 124 -6.55 -3.52 13.89
CA ALA A 124 -7.92 -3.22 14.32
C ALA A 124 -8.60 -2.18 13.42
N GLY A 125 -9.74 -2.54 12.84
CA GLY A 125 -10.54 -1.68 11.96
C GLY A 125 -10.03 -1.55 10.52
N GLN A 126 -8.98 -2.29 10.12
CA GLN A 126 -8.47 -2.28 8.75
C GLN A 126 -8.51 -3.70 8.16
N VAL A 127 -9.49 -3.96 7.33
CA VAL A 127 -9.66 -5.23 6.63
C VAL A 127 -9.47 -4.98 5.13
N PRO A 128 -8.34 -5.38 4.52
CA PRO A 128 -8.19 -5.29 3.07
C PRO A 128 -9.16 -6.23 2.36
N LEU A 129 -9.57 -5.90 1.14
CA LEU A 129 -10.47 -6.71 0.33
C LEU A 129 -10.01 -8.17 0.21
N SER A 130 -8.71 -8.40 0.14
CA SER A 130 -8.10 -9.72 0.02
C SER A 130 -8.31 -10.64 1.23
N LEU A 131 -8.77 -10.12 2.37
CA LEU A 131 -9.07 -10.89 3.59
C LEU A 131 -10.57 -11.02 3.86
N ILE A 132 -11.42 -10.48 2.98
CA ILE A 132 -12.88 -10.58 3.08
C ILE A 132 -13.32 -11.91 2.47
N GLY A 133 -14.26 -12.58 3.12
CA GLY A 133 -14.78 -13.86 2.65
C GLY A 133 -15.56 -13.73 1.34
N PRO A 134 -15.61 -14.80 0.51
CA PRO A 134 -16.33 -14.78 -0.76
C PRO A 134 -17.80 -14.42 -0.62
N GLU A 135 -18.50 -14.94 0.40
CA GLU A 135 -19.92 -14.69 0.62
C GLU A 135 -20.24 -13.20 0.88
N GLN A 136 -19.36 -12.51 1.63
CA GLN A 136 -19.50 -11.07 1.88
C GLN A 136 -19.28 -10.26 0.59
N ILE A 137 -18.36 -10.70 -0.27
CA ILE A 137 -18.09 -10.04 -1.54
C ILE A 137 -19.25 -10.27 -2.52
N GLU A 138 -19.79 -11.48 -2.61
CA GLU A 138 -20.93 -11.81 -3.46
C GLU A 138 -22.19 -11.03 -3.08
N SER A 139 -22.40 -10.78 -1.78
CA SER A 139 -23.56 -10.03 -1.27
C SER A 139 -23.39 -8.51 -1.34
N ALA A 140 -22.20 -8.01 -1.68
CA ALA A 140 -21.92 -6.60 -1.69
C ALA A 140 -22.62 -5.85 -2.83
N SER A 141 -23.19 -4.71 -2.53
CA SER A 141 -23.77 -3.80 -3.51
C SER A 141 -22.77 -2.75 -3.99
N SER A 142 -22.90 -2.40 -5.27
CA SER A 142 -22.12 -1.30 -5.86
C SER A 142 -22.94 -0.02 -5.87
N GLU A 143 -22.38 1.06 -5.36
CA GLU A 143 -23.02 2.37 -5.33
C GLU A 143 -22.23 3.38 -6.16
N LEU A 144 -22.95 4.17 -6.98
CA LEU A 144 -22.31 5.26 -7.71
C LEU A 144 -21.91 6.37 -6.73
N ILE A 145 -20.64 6.80 -6.79
CA ILE A 145 -20.15 7.91 -5.95
C ILE A 145 -20.83 9.21 -6.39
N PRO A 146 -21.57 9.88 -5.48
CA PRO A 146 -22.20 11.16 -5.78
C PRO A 146 -21.18 12.25 -6.09
N PRO A 147 -21.50 13.26 -6.94
CA PRO A 147 -20.55 14.31 -7.32
C PRO A 147 -19.94 15.08 -6.15
N ALA A 148 -20.70 15.34 -5.09
CA ALA A 148 -20.20 16.01 -3.89
C ALA A 148 -19.16 15.18 -3.14
N GLN A 149 -19.39 13.87 -3.02
CA GLN A 149 -18.45 12.94 -2.40
C GLN A 149 -17.20 12.77 -3.28
N LEU A 150 -17.37 12.66 -4.59
CA LEU A 150 -16.26 12.58 -5.55
C LEU A 150 -15.33 13.79 -5.40
N HIS A 151 -15.91 15.00 -5.37
CA HIS A 151 -15.16 16.25 -5.18
C HIS A 151 -14.42 16.28 -3.85
N LYS A 152 -15.07 15.89 -2.75
CA LYS A 152 -14.46 15.81 -1.42
C LYS A 152 -13.25 14.86 -1.42
N LEU A 153 -13.40 13.64 -1.94
CA LEU A 153 -12.31 12.66 -2.03
C LEU A 153 -11.14 13.17 -2.88
N ALA A 154 -11.45 13.85 -3.99
CA ALA A 154 -10.43 14.44 -4.85
C ALA A 154 -9.63 15.56 -4.13
N GLN A 155 -10.31 16.41 -3.35
CA GLN A 155 -9.66 17.43 -2.52
C GLN A 155 -8.78 16.82 -1.42
N GLU A 156 -9.26 15.74 -0.77
CA GLU A 156 -8.47 15.00 0.23
C GLU A 156 -7.20 14.43 -0.41
N TRP A 157 -7.26 13.89 -1.64
CA TRP A 157 -6.08 13.46 -2.37
C TRP A 157 -5.09 14.58 -2.62
N GLN A 158 -5.55 15.72 -3.12
CA GLN A 158 -4.69 16.88 -3.34
C GLN A 158 -4.00 17.35 -2.06
N ALA A 159 -4.70 17.33 -0.92
CA ALA A 159 -4.11 17.69 0.37
C ALA A 159 -3.03 16.67 0.80
N LEU A 160 -3.25 15.38 0.55
CA LEU A 160 -2.28 14.32 0.85
C LEU A 160 -1.00 14.45 0.01
N THR A 161 -1.11 14.80 -1.27
CA THR A 161 0.05 14.96 -2.15
C THR A 161 0.91 16.19 -1.81
N GLN A 162 0.40 17.15 -1.03
CA GLN A 162 1.18 18.28 -0.53
C GLN A 162 1.98 17.97 0.74
N GLN A 163 1.80 16.79 1.31
CA GLN A 163 2.45 16.41 2.56
C GLN A 163 3.76 15.67 2.30
N THR A 164 4.74 15.91 3.17
CA THR A 164 6.08 15.30 3.07
C THR A 164 6.20 13.97 3.83
N SER A 165 5.11 13.48 4.43
CA SER A 165 5.12 12.22 5.19
C SER A 165 5.46 11.03 4.30
N MET A 166 6.32 10.14 4.83
CA MET A 166 6.72 8.89 4.16
C MET A 166 5.88 7.69 4.59
N PHE A 167 5.13 7.80 5.69
CA PHE A 167 4.32 6.71 6.23
C PHE A 167 2.94 7.22 6.60
N ARG A 168 1.91 6.47 6.23
CA ARG A 168 0.51 6.82 6.45
C ARG A 168 -0.23 5.67 7.08
N GLY A 169 -0.82 5.93 8.23
CA GLY A 169 -1.82 5.07 8.85
C GLY A 169 -3.23 5.55 8.53
N TRP A 170 -4.21 4.71 8.80
CA TRP A 170 -5.63 4.99 8.62
C TRP A 170 -6.41 4.48 9.83
N ASN A 171 -7.27 5.30 10.39
CA ASN A 171 -8.09 4.93 11.56
C ASN A 171 -9.58 4.69 11.21
N GLY A 172 -9.92 4.63 9.92
CA GLY A 172 -11.29 4.55 9.42
C GLY A 172 -11.90 5.90 9.01
N GLU A 173 -11.35 7.02 9.50
CA GLU A 173 -11.86 8.36 9.23
C GLU A 173 -10.80 9.33 8.69
N THR A 174 -9.61 9.30 9.27
CA THR A 174 -8.52 10.22 8.94
C THR A 174 -7.19 9.49 8.74
N PHE A 175 -6.35 10.05 7.87
CA PHE A 175 -4.97 9.58 7.73
C PHE A 175 -4.10 10.13 8.84
N GLN A 176 -3.29 9.24 9.39
CA GLN A 176 -2.28 9.57 10.39
C GLN A 176 -0.91 9.57 9.72
N HIS A 177 -0.14 10.63 9.99
CA HIS A 177 1.25 10.69 9.55
C HIS A 177 2.14 10.10 10.62
N LEU A 178 2.95 9.11 10.23
CA LEU A 178 3.86 8.44 11.13
C LEU A 178 5.28 8.92 10.88
N ASP A 179 5.99 9.19 11.95
CA ASP A 179 7.39 9.57 11.89
C ASP A 179 8.28 8.31 11.78
N ALA A 180 9.25 8.36 10.90
CA ALA A 180 10.26 7.31 10.76
C ALA A 180 10.98 7.03 12.10
N SER A 181 11.24 8.06 12.90
CA SER A 181 11.90 7.92 14.19
C SER A 181 11.11 7.07 15.19
N THR A 182 9.77 7.17 15.17
CA THR A 182 8.91 6.33 16.01
C THR A 182 9.00 4.87 15.59
N LEU A 183 8.90 4.59 14.29
CA LEU A 183 9.01 3.23 13.74
C LEU A 183 10.40 2.64 14.00
N ASP A 184 11.44 3.45 13.89
CA ASP A 184 12.82 3.06 14.15
C ASP A 184 13.04 2.73 15.63
N SER A 185 12.51 3.54 16.56
CA SER A 185 12.62 3.28 17.99
C SER A 185 12.01 1.95 18.39
N GLU A 186 10.79 1.68 17.90
CA GLU A 186 10.12 0.40 18.14
C GLU A 186 10.91 -0.79 17.58
N MET A 187 11.54 -0.63 16.42
CA MET A 187 12.37 -1.67 15.84
C MET A 187 13.67 -1.88 16.61
N LEU A 188 14.33 -0.80 17.07
CA LEU A 188 15.54 -0.86 17.89
C LEU A 188 15.31 -1.58 19.22
N ASP A 189 14.12 -1.47 19.81
CA ASP A 189 13.75 -2.17 21.05
C ASP A 189 13.70 -3.69 20.89
N LEU A 190 13.49 -4.19 19.66
CA LEU A 190 13.45 -5.61 19.34
C LEU A 190 14.83 -6.22 19.05
N ILE A 191 15.84 -5.39 18.82
CA ILE A 191 17.20 -5.82 18.47
C ILE A 191 18.01 -6.06 19.76
N SER A 192 18.69 -7.21 19.85
CA SER A 192 19.54 -7.58 20.98
C SER A 192 21.03 -7.31 20.70
N ASP A 193 21.88 -7.53 21.71
CA ASP A 193 23.35 -7.45 21.58
C ASP A 193 23.93 -8.63 20.76
N ASN A 194 23.15 -9.71 20.57
CA ASN A 194 23.52 -10.84 19.73
C ASN A 194 22.98 -10.67 18.32
N TYR A 195 23.68 -11.18 17.32
CA TYR A 195 23.21 -11.21 15.95
C TYR A 195 21.93 -12.06 15.80
N LEU A 196 20.85 -11.43 15.40
CA LEU A 196 19.58 -12.07 15.08
C LEU A 196 19.28 -11.98 13.58
N PRO A 197 18.67 -12.99 12.98
CA PRO A 197 18.20 -12.93 11.60
C PRO A 197 17.22 -11.76 11.42
N CYS A 198 17.39 -10.98 10.37
CA CYS A 198 16.51 -9.84 10.06
C CYS A 198 15.03 -10.27 9.95
N ARG A 199 14.75 -11.47 9.40
CA ARG A 199 13.40 -12.04 9.31
C ARG A 199 12.73 -12.19 10.69
N GLN A 200 13.50 -12.56 11.71
CA GLN A 200 12.97 -12.68 13.08
C GLN A 200 12.56 -11.31 13.63
N ILE A 201 13.39 -10.29 13.44
CA ILE A 201 13.08 -8.92 13.86
C ILE A 201 11.86 -8.39 13.09
N ALA A 202 11.81 -8.61 11.78
CA ALA A 202 10.68 -8.22 10.94
C ALA A 202 9.37 -8.85 11.44
N LEU A 203 9.37 -10.15 11.72
CA LEU A 203 8.18 -10.86 12.22
C LEU A 203 7.70 -10.27 13.56
N LEU A 204 8.59 -10.08 14.51
CA LEU A 204 8.27 -9.48 15.82
C LEU A 204 7.71 -8.06 15.66
N TRP A 205 8.31 -7.27 14.78
CA TRP A 205 7.87 -5.90 14.52
C TRP A 205 6.51 -5.85 13.84
N MET A 206 6.25 -6.74 12.88
CA MET A 206 4.95 -6.89 12.22
C MET A 206 3.86 -7.29 13.22
N GLN A 207 4.16 -8.25 14.13
CA GLN A 207 3.23 -8.69 15.17
C GLN A 207 2.91 -7.60 16.21
N SER A 208 3.81 -6.65 16.42
CA SER A 208 3.60 -5.52 17.34
C SER A 208 2.82 -4.36 16.71
N ALA A 209 2.39 -4.47 15.45
CA ALA A 209 1.76 -3.38 14.70
C ALA A 209 0.47 -2.87 15.38
N LYS A 210 0.38 -1.53 15.50
CA LYS A 210 -0.80 -0.83 16.00
C LYS A 210 -1.13 0.30 15.03
N GLY A 211 -2.33 0.25 14.43
CA GLY A 211 -2.85 1.34 13.59
C GLY A 211 -2.14 1.60 12.26
N PHE A 212 -1.06 0.89 11.97
CA PHE A 212 -0.28 1.00 10.74
C PHE A 212 0.17 -0.39 10.27
N PHE A 213 -0.11 -0.72 9.01
CA PHE A 213 0.31 -1.99 8.43
C PHE A 213 1.84 -2.01 8.22
N ARG A 214 2.49 -3.02 8.74
CA ARG A 214 3.94 -3.22 8.67
C ARG A 214 4.23 -4.45 7.83
N SER A 215 4.80 -4.23 6.65
CA SER A 215 5.26 -5.33 5.80
C SER A 215 6.70 -5.74 6.15
N ASP A 216 7.07 -6.96 5.78
CA ASP A 216 8.44 -7.45 5.85
C ASP A 216 9.39 -6.61 5.00
N VAL A 217 8.95 -6.18 3.83
CA VAL A 217 9.71 -5.28 2.94
C VAL A 217 10.04 -3.96 3.64
N LEU A 218 9.06 -3.35 4.30
CA LEU A 218 9.27 -2.13 5.08
C LEU A 218 10.27 -2.37 6.21
N ALA A 219 10.14 -3.51 6.93
CA ALA A 219 11.05 -3.86 8.01
C ALA A 219 12.49 -4.01 7.50
N MET A 220 12.70 -4.70 6.37
CA MET A 220 14.02 -4.87 5.77
C MET A 220 14.65 -3.55 5.35
N TRP A 221 13.85 -2.68 4.73
CA TRP A 221 14.33 -1.34 4.36
C TRP A 221 14.73 -0.52 5.59
N ARG A 222 13.91 -0.52 6.66
CA ARG A 222 14.24 0.21 7.90
C ARG A 222 15.49 -0.34 8.57
N LEU A 223 15.67 -1.66 8.66
CA LEU A 223 16.88 -2.28 9.21
C LEU A 223 18.14 -1.86 8.43
N ARG A 224 18.09 -1.89 7.09
CA ARG A 224 19.21 -1.40 6.27
C ARG A 224 19.49 0.08 6.49
N SER A 225 18.42 0.89 6.61
CA SER A 225 18.55 2.33 6.90
C SER A 225 19.18 2.59 8.27
N LEU A 226 18.80 1.85 9.30
CA LEU A 226 19.38 1.93 10.65
C LEU A 226 20.85 1.52 10.66
N ALA A 227 21.22 0.49 9.90
CA ALA A 227 22.61 0.08 9.75
C ALA A 227 23.45 1.14 9.03
N ALA A 228 22.93 1.71 7.94
CA ALA A 228 23.58 2.80 7.21
C ALA A 228 23.78 4.06 8.08
N GLN A 229 22.86 4.34 9.02
CA GLN A 229 22.96 5.40 10.01
C GLN A 229 23.92 5.04 11.17
N GLY A 230 24.46 3.83 11.21
CA GLY A 230 25.33 3.34 12.28
C GLY A 230 24.65 3.12 13.63
N LYS A 231 23.32 3.00 13.66
CA LYS A 231 22.52 2.73 14.87
C LYS A 231 22.52 1.25 15.27
N ILE A 232 22.75 0.38 14.30
CA ILE A 232 22.88 -1.08 14.49
C ILE A 232 24.07 -1.58 13.68
N GLU A 233 24.57 -2.76 14.03
CA GLU A 233 25.50 -3.50 13.21
C GLU A 233 24.74 -4.50 12.33
N MET A 234 25.17 -4.61 11.07
CA MET A 234 24.63 -5.55 10.10
C MET A 234 25.72 -6.48 9.60
N GLU A 235 25.48 -7.78 9.72
CA GLU A 235 26.29 -8.82 9.10
C GLU A 235 25.59 -9.23 7.81
N SER A 236 26.17 -8.86 6.67
CA SER A 236 25.64 -9.27 5.37
C SER A 236 26.03 -10.70 5.04
N HIS A 237 25.08 -11.49 4.58
CA HIS A 237 25.38 -12.81 3.99
C HIS A 237 26.00 -12.61 2.59
N PRO A 238 26.94 -13.49 2.16
CA PRO A 238 27.57 -13.38 0.84
C PRO A 238 26.59 -13.51 -0.32
N ASP A 239 25.38 -14.00 -0.09
CA ASP A 239 24.34 -14.12 -1.11
C ASP A 239 23.59 -12.79 -1.27
N GLN A 240 24.11 -11.91 -2.14
CA GLN A 240 23.57 -10.57 -2.37
C GLN A 240 22.19 -10.55 -3.07
N HIS A 241 21.66 -11.72 -3.45
CA HIS A 241 20.38 -11.84 -4.17
C HIS A 241 19.17 -11.97 -3.25
N ASP A 242 19.37 -12.23 -1.96
CA ASP A 242 18.28 -12.31 -0.98
C ASP A 242 18.28 -11.06 -0.07
N LEU A 243 17.30 -10.18 -0.27
CA LEU A 243 17.11 -8.99 0.57
C LEU A 243 16.90 -9.30 2.05
N PHE A 244 16.62 -10.57 2.38
CA PHE A 244 16.35 -11.08 3.73
C PHE A 244 17.50 -11.90 4.31
N ALA A 245 18.64 -11.97 3.64
CA ALA A 245 19.79 -12.80 4.06
C ALA A 245 20.83 -12.00 4.82
N PHE A 246 20.43 -11.31 5.89
CA PHE A 246 21.35 -10.63 6.79
C PHE A 246 20.95 -10.77 8.26
N LYS A 247 21.88 -10.50 9.16
CA LYS A 247 21.64 -10.48 10.59
C LYS A 247 21.96 -9.08 11.15
N VAL A 248 21.32 -8.74 12.25
CA VAL A 248 21.53 -7.45 12.91
C VAL A 248 21.73 -7.63 14.42
N ARG A 249 22.48 -6.69 15.04
CA ARG A 249 22.60 -6.55 16.49
C ARG A 249 22.67 -5.08 16.89
N LYS A 250 22.49 -4.79 18.17
CA LYS A 250 22.82 -3.48 18.74
C LYS A 250 24.32 -3.17 18.53
N LYS A 251 24.59 -1.90 18.34
CA LYS A 251 25.96 -1.38 18.26
C LYS A 251 26.52 -1.12 19.63
#